data_b78020f4d5b27d2f7187dd06ba623942
#
_entry.id   b78020f4d5b27d2f7187dd06ba623942
#
_cell.length_a   1.000
_cell.length_b   1.000
_cell.length_c   1.000
_cell.angle_alpha   90.00
_cell.angle_beta   90.00
_cell.angle_gamma   90.00
#
_symmetry.space_group_name_H-M   'P 1'
#
loop_
_entity.id
_entity.type
_entity.pdbx_description
1 polymer ?
#
loop_
_entity_poly.entity_id
_entity_poly.type
_entity_poly.pdbx_seq_one_letter_code
_entity_poly.pdbx_strand_id
1 'polypeptide(L)'
;MVPLLLLPLLWGGSLQEDPGYELRVQDLVMVQEGLCVQVPCSFSYPWSSWSPPGMPYMNWFRVGDSSYRRYPVATNDPTKRVKTETQGRFLLVGNSRDNNCSLRIREARRSDQGAYEFQVDTGDYRKYTYEDKRLTLQVTALTQKPDIHFLEPLKSGHPTNLTCSLPGSCEEGRSLAFFSWVGGALDSLDPGTLRSSVLTLTPRPRDHGSNLTCQVQLSGTQGTVERTIRLNVSYAPQNLTISNCSDVAALGTLQNTSSILIREGQALRLRCDADSNPPAELSWFRGSPALNATPICKSPILDLPQVGAEEEGDLTCQAQNWLGFQHISLHLSVLYAPRLLPPSCSWEGEGLHCHCSSRAQPAPTLRWRLGEGLLEGNHSNASWTVTSSSAGPWANSSLSLSGPLDSSLRLSCEARNAHWSQSAAVLLLPGKCAFPAGAVPAALGGAGAMALVSLTLCLLFFCMVPGKSPGQTAPRLRRPLRGTPLPQGSNRSSITPPSAFRR
;
A
#
# COMPACT_ATOMS: atom_id res chain seq x y z
N MET A 1 -34.59 -93.38 -35.47
CA MET A 1 -35.18 -92.13 -34.99
C MET A 1 -34.07 -91.18 -34.64
N VAL A 2 -33.77 -90.26 -35.51
CA VAL A 2 -32.74 -89.22 -35.34
C VAL A 2 -33.46 -87.88 -35.39
N PRO A 3 -33.35 -87.02 -34.36
CA PRO A 3 -33.91 -85.68 -34.41
C PRO A 3 -32.93 -84.74 -35.15
N LEU A 4 -33.46 -84.07 -36.18
CA LEU A 4 -32.85 -82.98 -36.91
C LEU A 4 -32.72 -81.78 -35.98
N LEU A 5 -31.51 -81.37 -35.72
CA LEU A 5 -31.18 -80.07 -35.03
C LEU A 5 -31.21 -78.98 -36.13
N LEU A 6 -32.26 -78.17 -36.13
CA LEU A 6 -32.33 -76.89 -36.84
C LEU A 6 -31.47 -75.87 -36.12
N LEU A 7 -30.31 -75.47 -36.67
CA LEU A 7 -29.50 -74.30 -36.30
C LEU A 7 -30.18 -73.03 -36.86
N PRO A 8 -30.52 -72.04 -36.06
CA PRO A 8 -30.89 -70.74 -36.58
C PRO A 8 -29.65 -70.04 -37.10
N LEU A 9 -29.60 -69.74 -38.35
CA LEU A 9 -28.69 -68.84 -38.98
C LEU A 9 -28.97 -67.43 -38.43
N LEU A 10 -28.19 -67.03 -37.40
CA LEU A 10 -28.08 -65.65 -37.04
C LEU A 10 -27.34 -64.88 -38.12
N TRP A 11 -28.10 -64.27 -39.00
CA TRP A 11 -27.57 -63.18 -39.83
C TRP A 11 -27.30 -61.99 -38.90
N GLY A 12 -26.13 -61.93 -38.36
CA GLY A 12 -25.52 -60.70 -37.91
C GLY A 12 -25.20 -59.92 -39.18
N GLY A 13 -26.02 -58.96 -39.52
CA GLY A 13 -25.65 -57.94 -40.48
C GLY A 13 -24.47 -57.18 -39.92
N SER A 14 -23.24 -57.56 -40.24
CA SER A 14 -22.11 -56.69 -40.07
C SER A 14 -22.36 -55.48 -41.00
N LEU A 15 -22.51 -54.32 -40.42
CA LEU A 15 -22.32 -53.06 -41.15
C LEU A 15 -20.91 -53.16 -41.75
N GLN A 16 -20.86 -53.47 -43.04
CA GLN A 16 -19.61 -53.53 -43.77
C GLN A 16 -19.16 -52.12 -43.97
N GLU A 17 -18.24 -51.69 -43.11
CA GLU A 17 -17.49 -50.47 -43.35
C GLU A 17 -16.77 -50.65 -44.69
N ASP A 18 -17.05 -49.80 -45.67
CA ASP A 18 -16.32 -49.78 -46.92
C ASP A 18 -14.84 -49.61 -46.68
N PRO A 19 -13.99 -50.61 -46.97
CA PRO A 19 -12.58 -50.55 -46.60
C PRO A 19 -11.90 -49.38 -47.33
N GLY A 20 -11.50 -48.38 -46.60
CA GLY A 20 -10.73 -47.22 -47.08
C GLY A 20 -11.42 -45.87 -46.96
N TYR A 21 -12.71 -45.82 -46.59
CA TYR A 21 -13.38 -44.56 -46.23
C TYR A 21 -13.52 -44.46 -44.72
N GLU A 22 -12.85 -43.53 -44.11
CA GLU A 22 -12.92 -43.25 -42.68
C GLU A 22 -13.02 -41.74 -42.47
N LEU A 23 -13.93 -41.27 -41.62
CA LEU A 23 -14.04 -39.87 -41.19
C LEU A 23 -13.80 -39.78 -39.70
N ARG A 24 -12.86 -38.92 -39.31
CA ARG A 24 -12.59 -38.59 -37.91
C ARG A 24 -13.03 -37.17 -37.65
N VAL A 25 -14.15 -37.02 -36.98
CA VAL A 25 -14.76 -35.75 -36.59
C VAL A 25 -15.42 -35.92 -35.21
N GLN A 26 -15.54 -34.86 -34.44
CA GLN A 26 -16.31 -34.88 -33.21
C GLN A 26 -17.80 -35.04 -33.50
N ASP A 27 -18.49 -35.98 -32.83
CA ASP A 27 -19.91 -36.24 -33.03
C ASP A 27 -20.78 -35.07 -32.53
N LEU A 28 -20.34 -34.37 -31.46
CA LEU A 28 -21.03 -33.22 -30.89
C LEU A 28 -20.08 -32.07 -30.69
N VAL A 29 -20.39 -30.91 -31.23
CA VAL A 29 -19.70 -29.65 -31.01
C VAL A 29 -20.68 -28.63 -30.45
N MET A 30 -20.32 -28.05 -29.32
CA MET A 30 -21.09 -26.99 -28.66
C MET A 30 -20.42 -25.64 -28.89
N VAL A 31 -21.18 -24.64 -29.28
CA VAL A 31 -20.72 -23.26 -29.42
C VAL A 31 -21.80 -22.32 -28.90
N GLN A 32 -21.38 -21.19 -28.35
CA GLN A 32 -22.33 -20.15 -27.94
C GLN A 32 -22.61 -19.21 -29.10
N GLU A 33 -23.83 -18.67 -29.15
CA GLU A 33 -24.32 -17.77 -30.19
C GLU A 33 -23.40 -16.56 -30.36
N GLY A 34 -23.03 -16.28 -31.61
CA GLY A 34 -22.12 -15.20 -31.98
C GLY A 34 -20.64 -15.54 -31.87
N LEU A 35 -20.25 -16.63 -31.21
CA LEU A 35 -18.85 -17.06 -31.09
C LEU A 35 -18.41 -17.90 -32.29
N CYS A 36 -17.11 -18.14 -32.37
CA CYS A 36 -16.46 -18.97 -33.37
C CYS A 36 -16.04 -20.31 -32.79
N VAL A 37 -16.13 -21.34 -33.62
CA VAL A 37 -15.61 -22.65 -33.30
C VAL A 37 -14.89 -23.24 -34.49
N GLN A 38 -13.79 -23.92 -34.25
CA GLN A 38 -13.07 -24.74 -35.20
C GLN A 38 -13.32 -26.20 -34.88
N VAL A 39 -13.82 -26.95 -35.87
CA VAL A 39 -14.09 -28.38 -35.78
C VAL A 39 -12.95 -29.10 -36.46
N PRO A 40 -12.04 -29.76 -35.74
CA PRO A 40 -11.02 -30.61 -36.33
C PRO A 40 -11.64 -31.78 -37.06
N CYS A 41 -11.16 -32.06 -38.27
CA CYS A 41 -11.68 -33.13 -39.10
C CYS A 41 -10.56 -33.68 -39.97
N SER A 42 -10.49 -35.02 -40.07
CA SER A 42 -9.65 -35.71 -41.04
C SER A 42 -10.42 -36.85 -41.68
N PHE A 43 -10.09 -37.16 -42.91
CA PHE A 43 -10.77 -38.20 -43.69
C PHE A 43 -9.76 -39.06 -44.45
N SER A 44 -10.16 -40.29 -44.77
CA SER A 44 -9.47 -41.14 -45.73
C SER A 44 -10.43 -41.60 -46.82
N TYR A 45 -9.91 -41.86 -47.97
CA TYR A 45 -10.64 -42.44 -49.09
C TYR A 45 -9.71 -43.39 -49.89
N PRO A 46 -10.22 -44.47 -50.54
CA PRO A 46 -9.37 -45.39 -51.26
C PRO A 46 -8.75 -44.70 -52.48
N TRP A 47 -7.43 -44.68 -52.49
CA TRP A 47 -6.66 -44.14 -53.61
C TRP A 47 -6.38 -45.22 -54.60
N SER A 48 -6.80 -45.04 -55.87
CA SER A 48 -6.44 -45.96 -56.96
C SER A 48 -5.39 -45.28 -57.83
N SER A 49 -4.36 -46.02 -58.25
CA SER A 49 -3.31 -45.55 -59.16
C SER A 49 -3.85 -45.16 -60.57
N TRP A 50 -5.11 -45.39 -60.83
CA TRP A 50 -5.84 -45.09 -62.10
C TRP A 50 -6.67 -43.80 -62.00
N SER A 51 -6.69 -43.14 -60.87
CA SER A 51 -7.37 -41.84 -60.77
C SER A 51 -6.41 -40.74 -61.21
N PRO A 52 -6.84 -39.82 -62.11
CA PRO A 52 -5.99 -38.68 -62.44
C PRO A 52 -5.63 -37.92 -61.17
N PRO A 53 -4.44 -37.27 -61.08
CA PRO A 53 -3.98 -36.58 -59.90
C PRO A 53 -4.75 -35.26 -59.69
N GLY A 54 -6.03 -35.38 -59.46
CA GLY A 54 -6.93 -34.29 -59.10
C GLY A 54 -7.06 -34.24 -57.56
N MET A 55 -6.99 -33.05 -56.99
CA MET A 55 -7.32 -32.91 -55.59
C MET A 55 -8.81 -33.14 -55.39
N PRO A 56 -9.22 -33.96 -54.40
CA PRO A 56 -10.62 -34.15 -54.12
C PRO A 56 -11.26 -32.85 -53.65
N TYR A 57 -12.48 -32.63 -54.09
CA TYR A 57 -13.31 -31.57 -53.55
C TYR A 57 -13.98 -32.04 -52.29
N MET A 58 -13.94 -31.16 -51.27
CA MET A 58 -14.50 -31.37 -49.96
C MET A 58 -15.78 -30.54 -49.80
N ASN A 59 -16.85 -31.18 -49.37
CA ASN A 59 -18.14 -30.53 -49.20
C ASN A 59 -18.74 -30.87 -47.84
N TRP A 60 -19.16 -29.90 -47.11
CA TRP A 60 -19.98 -30.06 -45.91
C TRP A 60 -21.43 -29.73 -46.23
N PHE A 61 -22.35 -30.60 -45.86
CA PHE A 61 -23.77 -30.40 -46.07
C PHE A 61 -24.54 -30.45 -44.76
N ARG A 62 -25.67 -29.78 -44.70
CA ARG A 62 -26.62 -29.93 -43.58
C ARG A 62 -27.52 -31.12 -43.85
N VAL A 63 -27.73 -31.99 -42.87
CA VAL A 63 -28.62 -33.12 -42.95
C VAL A 63 -30.08 -32.63 -42.96
N GLY A 64 -30.92 -33.23 -43.85
CA GLY A 64 -32.33 -32.86 -43.98
C GLY A 64 -32.62 -31.76 -44.98
N ASP A 65 -31.61 -31.20 -45.63
CA ASP A 65 -31.85 -30.34 -46.82
C ASP A 65 -32.38 -31.17 -48.01
N SER A 66 -33.39 -30.64 -48.72
CA SER A 66 -34.01 -31.35 -49.80
C SER A 66 -33.00 -31.73 -50.87
N SER A 67 -33.06 -33.00 -51.33
CA SER A 67 -32.10 -33.60 -52.25
C SER A 67 -32.09 -32.97 -53.67
N TYR A 68 -33.10 -32.21 -54.03
CA TYR A 68 -33.26 -31.70 -55.39
C TYR A 68 -32.37 -30.51 -55.76
N ARG A 69 -31.89 -29.69 -54.74
CA ARG A 69 -30.90 -28.61 -54.87
C ARG A 69 -30.13 -28.48 -53.55
N ARG A 70 -29.29 -29.49 -53.34
CA ARG A 70 -28.49 -29.50 -52.11
C ARG A 70 -27.26 -28.61 -52.29
N TYR A 71 -27.26 -27.44 -51.61
CA TYR A 71 -26.10 -26.55 -51.57
C TYR A 71 -25.23 -26.87 -50.36
N PRO A 72 -23.90 -26.98 -50.53
CA PRO A 72 -23.01 -27.18 -49.39
C PRO A 72 -23.01 -25.95 -48.47
N VAL A 73 -22.80 -26.16 -47.19
CA VAL A 73 -22.57 -25.09 -46.21
C VAL A 73 -21.12 -24.55 -46.28
N ALA A 74 -20.20 -25.43 -46.73
CA ALA A 74 -18.80 -25.08 -47.02
C ALA A 74 -18.27 -26.01 -48.10
N THR A 75 -17.45 -25.50 -49.05
CA THR A 75 -16.84 -26.28 -50.13
C THR A 75 -15.54 -25.59 -50.59
N ASN A 76 -14.61 -26.41 -51.11
CA ASN A 76 -13.46 -25.93 -51.89
C ASN A 76 -13.67 -26.09 -53.40
N ASP A 77 -14.86 -26.56 -53.84
CA ASP A 77 -15.23 -26.66 -55.26
C ASP A 77 -15.69 -25.27 -55.77
N PRO A 78 -14.93 -24.63 -56.68
CA PRO A 78 -15.26 -23.30 -57.19
C PRO A 78 -16.54 -23.28 -58.04
N THR A 79 -17.01 -24.44 -58.50
CA THR A 79 -18.21 -24.53 -59.32
C THR A 79 -19.50 -24.62 -58.50
N LYS A 80 -19.39 -24.98 -57.23
CA LYS A 80 -20.55 -25.11 -56.33
C LYS A 80 -20.83 -23.82 -55.60
N ARG A 81 -22.07 -23.41 -55.61
CA ARG A 81 -22.53 -22.30 -54.77
C ARG A 81 -22.73 -22.77 -53.34
N VAL A 82 -22.21 -22.01 -52.38
CA VAL A 82 -22.44 -22.21 -50.96
C VAL A 82 -23.83 -21.69 -50.60
N LYS A 83 -24.47 -22.29 -49.62
CA LYS A 83 -25.72 -21.84 -49.01
C LYS A 83 -25.60 -20.38 -48.58
N THR A 84 -26.53 -19.52 -49.01
CA THR A 84 -26.47 -18.07 -48.72
C THR A 84 -26.34 -17.73 -47.22
N GLU A 85 -27.05 -18.51 -46.39
CA GLU A 85 -27.07 -18.31 -44.91
C GLU A 85 -25.72 -18.60 -44.26
N THR A 86 -24.89 -19.48 -44.86
CA THR A 86 -23.58 -19.91 -44.30
C THR A 86 -22.39 -19.29 -45.03
N GLN A 87 -22.66 -18.55 -46.13
CA GLN A 87 -21.63 -17.92 -46.93
C GLN A 87 -20.79 -16.95 -46.13
N GLY A 88 -19.46 -17.14 -46.14
CA GLY A 88 -18.49 -16.32 -45.36
C GLY A 88 -18.42 -16.65 -43.86
N ARG A 89 -19.35 -17.52 -43.37
CA ARG A 89 -19.34 -17.95 -41.95
C ARG A 89 -18.84 -19.39 -41.78
N PHE A 90 -19.18 -20.29 -42.67
CA PHE A 90 -18.68 -21.66 -42.69
C PHE A 90 -17.50 -21.74 -43.65
N LEU A 91 -16.30 -21.97 -43.11
CA LEU A 91 -15.05 -21.94 -43.86
C LEU A 91 -14.32 -23.28 -43.74
N LEU A 92 -13.97 -23.88 -44.87
CA LEU A 92 -13.00 -24.96 -44.87
C LEU A 92 -11.63 -24.38 -44.59
N VAL A 93 -11.02 -24.80 -43.47
CA VAL A 93 -9.67 -24.40 -43.07
C VAL A 93 -8.66 -25.51 -43.28
N GLY A 94 -9.15 -26.71 -43.53
CA GLY A 94 -8.35 -27.88 -43.92
C GLY A 94 -7.94 -27.86 -45.36
N ASN A 95 -6.91 -28.63 -45.68
CA ASN A 95 -6.42 -28.83 -47.05
C ASN A 95 -6.68 -30.29 -47.50
N SER A 96 -7.26 -30.46 -48.67
CA SER A 96 -7.56 -31.80 -49.23
C SER A 96 -6.31 -32.63 -49.49
N ARG A 97 -5.12 -32.01 -49.70
CA ARG A 97 -3.85 -32.73 -49.86
C ARG A 97 -3.43 -33.44 -48.59
N ASP A 98 -3.78 -32.86 -47.44
CA ASP A 98 -3.43 -33.39 -46.14
C ASP A 98 -4.57 -34.21 -45.53
N ASN A 99 -5.60 -34.54 -46.36
CA ASN A 99 -6.81 -35.20 -45.90
C ASN A 99 -7.48 -34.50 -44.71
N ASN A 100 -7.36 -33.19 -44.67
CA ASN A 100 -7.86 -32.34 -43.59
C ASN A 100 -9.15 -31.64 -44.03
N CYS A 101 -10.28 -32.01 -43.43
CA CYS A 101 -11.61 -31.47 -43.68
C CYS A 101 -12.08 -30.48 -42.63
N SER A 102 -11.17 -29.97 -41.81
CA SER A 102 -11.51 -29.08 -40.68
C SER A 102 -12.37 -27.89 -41.12
N LEU A 103 -13.42 -27.67 -40.35
CA LEU A 103 -14.41 -26.62 -40.57
C LEU A 103 -14.33 -25.55 -39.52
N ARG A 104 -14.27 -24.29 -39.91
CA ARG A 104 -14.40 -23.14 -38.99
C ARG A 104 -15.78 -22.52 -39.18
N ILE A 105 -16.52 -22.40 -38.07
CA ILE A 105 -17.83 -21.75 -38.05
C ILE A 105 -17.65 -20.42 -37.34
N ARG A 106 -17.97 -19.33 -38.03
CA ARG A 106 -17.91 -17.96 -37.52
C ARG A 106 -19.32 -17.49 -37.19
N GLU A 107 -19.42 -16.69 -36.10
CA GLU A 107 -20.68 -16.07 -35.70
C GLU A 107 -21.82 -17.07 -35.65
N ALA A 108 -21.65 -18.13 -34.87
CA ALA A 108 -22.65 -19.21 -34.80
C ALA A 108 -24.03 -18.67 -34.45
N ARG A 109 -25.04 -19.09 -35.20
CA ARG A 109 -26.43 -18.67 -35.01
C ARG A 109 -27.25 -19.87 -34.54
N ARG A 110 -28.32 -19.63 -33.79
CA ARG A 110 -29.23 -20.71 -33.39
C ARG A 110 -29.82 -21.48 -34.59
N SER A 111 -29.97 -20.79 -35.73
CA SER A 111 -30.37 -21.41 -36.97
C SER A 111 -29.37 -22.42 -37.55
N ASP A 112 -28.08 -22.33 -37.10
CA ASP A 112 -27.05 -23.26 -37.55
C ASP A 112 -27.09 -24.59 -36.78
N GLN A 113 -27.86 -24.68 -35.70
CA GLN A 113 -28.02 -25.92 -34.97
C GLN A 113 -28.55 -27.03 -35.84
N GLY A 114 -27.91 -28.21 -35.80
CA GLY A 114 -28.32 -29.37 -36.60
C GLY A 114 -27.18 -30.33 -36.85
N ALA A 115 -27.47 -31.36 -37.63
CA ALA A 115 -26.48 -32.35 -38.05
C ALA A 115 -25.89 -31.99 -39.42
N TYR A 116 -24.59 -32.26 -39.56
CA TYR A 116 -23.83 -31.99 -40.77
C TYR A 116 -23.08 -33.25 -41.16
N GLU A 117 -23.00 -33.48 -42.47
CA GLU A 117 -22.30 -34.61 -43.07
C GLU A 117 -21.25 -34.13 -44.06
N PHE A 118 -20.16 -34.89 -44.11
CA PHE A 118 -19.04 -34.62 -45.00
C PHE A 118 -19.12 -35.49 -46.23
N GLN A 119 -18.80 -34.92 -47.40
CA GLN A 119 -18.73 -35.61 -48.68
C GLN A 119 -17.39 -35.28 -49.35
N VAL A 120 -16.72 -36.28 -49.81
CA VAL A 120 -15.58 -36.19 -50.72
C VAL A 120 -16.03 -36.43 -52.14
N ASP A 121 -15.55 -35.61 -53.08
CA ASP A 121 -15.84 -35.69 -54.48
C ASP A 121 -14.51 -35.75 -55.26
N THR A 122 -14.14 -36.90 -55.75
CA THR A 122 -12.88 -37.15 -56.47
C THR A 122 -12.95 -36.87 -57.97
N GLY A 123 -14.09 -36.34 -58.47
CA GLY A 123 -14.35 -36.22 -59.87
C GLY A 123 -14.85 -37.56 -60.46
N ASP A 124 -14.96 -37.69 -61.79
CA ASP A 124 -15.33 -38.93 -62.50
C ASP A 124 -16.54 -39.65 -61.91
N TYR A 125 -17.57 -38.90 -61.49
CA TYR A 125 -18.82 -39.41 -60.91
C TYR A 125 -18.65 -40.14 -59.54
N ARG A 126 -17.49 -40.11 -58.89
CA ARG A 126 -17.25 -40.75 -57.58
C ARG A 126 -17.42 -39.76 -56.48
N LYS A 127 -18.56 -39.80 -55.83
CA LYS A 127 -18.87 -39.02 -54.62
C LYS A 127 -19.17 -39.99 -53.50
N TYR A 128 -18.53 -39.79 -52.38
CA TYR A 128 -18.78 -40.55 -51.15
C TYR A 128 -19.19 -39.66 -50.03
N THR A 129 -20.32 -39.96 -49.40
CA THR A 129 -20.84 -39.27 -48.24
C THR A 129 -20.61 -40.14 -47.00
N TYR A 130 -19.96 -39.64 -46.01
CA TYR A 130 -19.68 -40.35 -44.77
C TYR A 130 -20.93 -40.30 -43.87
N GLU A 131 -21.92 -41.15 -44.13
CA GLU A 131 -23.23 -41.14 -43.46
C GLU A 131 -23.17 -41.69 -42.04
N ASP A 132 -22.20 -42.58 -41.77
CA ASP A 132 -22.01 -43.22 -40.45
C ASP A 132 -21.40 -42.26 -39.40
N LYS A 133 -20.76 -41.17 -39.86
CA LYS A 133 -20.15 -40.15 -39.01
C LYS A 133 -20.68 -38.78 -39.36
N ARG A 134 -21.39 -38.17 -38.41
CA ARG A 134 -21.99 -36.85 -38.55
C ARG A 134 -21.53 -35.92 -37.46
N LEU A 135 -21.33 -34.66 -37.80
CA LEU A 135 -21.11 -33.59 -36.86
C LEU A 135 -22.46 -33.05 -36.41
N THR A 136 -22.77 -33.10 -35.11
CA THR A 136 -23.91 -32.40 -34.54
C THR A 136 -23.43 -31.08 -33.93
N LEU A 137 -23.92 -29.98 -34.46
CA LEU A 137 -23.67 -28.66 -33.94
C LEU A 137 -24.79 -28.23 -33.00
N GLN A 138 -24.48 -27.94 -31.77
CA GLN A 138 -25.41 -27.39 -30.79
C GLN A 138 -25.02 -25.91 -30.49
N VAL A 139 -25.98 -25.00 -30.71
CA VAL A 139 -25.78 -23.58 -30.43
C VAL A 139 -26.55 -23.18 -29.20
N THR A 140 -25.81 -22.75 -28.16
CA THR A 140 -26.37 -22.32 -26.88
C THR A 140 -26.43 -20.81 -26.78
N ALA A 141 -27.14 -20.28 -25.78
CA ALA A 141 -27.15 -18.84 -25.49
C ALA A 141 -25.76 -18.33 -25.14
N LEU A 142 -25.47 -17.08 -25.49
CA LEU A 142 -24.23 -16.41 -25.10
C LEU A 142 -24.23 -16.13 -23.59
N THR A 143 -23.37 -16.84 -22.86
CA THR A 143 -23.16 -16.70 -21.42
C THR A 143 -21.69 -16.43 -21.09
N GLN A 144 -20.81 -16.57 -22.08
CA GLN A 144 -19.37 -16.31 -21.94
C GLN A 144 -19.16 -14.86 -21.59
N LYS A 145 -18.50 -14.62 -20.46
CA LYS A 145 -18.15 -13.26 -20.01
C LYS A 145 -16.85 -12.80 -20.66
N PRO A 146 -16.71 -11.51 -20.96
CA PRO A 146 -15.45 -10.97 -21.43
C PRO A 146 -14.37 -11.03 -20.35
N ASP A 147 -13.11 -10.99 -20.77
CA ASP A 147 -11.95 -10.87 -19.91
C ASP A 147 -11.34 -9.48 -20.04
N ILE A 148 -10.88 -8.92 -18.90
CA ILE A 148 -10.22 -7.64 -18.86
C ILE A 148 -8.75 -7.89 -18.47
N HIS A 149 -7.84 -7.54 -19.36
CA HIS A 149 -6.39 -7.72 -19.20
C HIS A 149 -5.70 -6.37 -19.08
N PHE A 150 -4.81 -6.24 -18.11
CA PHE A 150 -3.94 -5.07 -17.92
C PHE A 150 -2.74 -5.47 -17.05
N LEU A 151 -1.70 -4.62 -17.06
CA LEU A 151 -0.54 -4.82 -16.20
C LEU A 151 -0.81 -4.24 -14.82
N GLU A 152 -0.74 -5.07 -13.80
CA GLU A 152 -0.80 -4.65 -12.40
C GLU A 152 0.59 -4.37 -11.84
N PRO A 153 0.72 -3.48 -10.85
CA PRO A 153 -0.34 -2.67 -10.23
C PRO A 153 -0.64 -1.38 -11.02
N LEU A 154 -1.91 -0.95 -10.97
CA LEU A 154 -2.31 0.37 -11.48
C LEU A 154 -1.72 1.46 -10.58
N LYS A 155 -0.91 2.34 -11.16
CA LYS A 155 -0.31 3.47 -10.42
C LYS A 155 -1.05 4.76 -10.74
N SER A 156 -1.36 5.53 -9.71
CA SER A 156 -1.96 6.85 -9.88
C SER A 156 -1.09 7.76 -10.75
N GLY A 157 -1.73 8.46 -11.70
CA GLY A 157 -1.06 9.39 -12.62
C GLY A 157 -0.31 8.74 -13.78
N HIS A 158 -0.28 7.40 -13.88
CA HIS A 158 0.40 6.69 -14.98
C HIS A 158 -0.65 6.08 -15.92
N PRO A 159 -0.63 6.44 -17.22
CA PRO A 159 -1.56 5.88 -18.19
C PRO A 159 -1.30 4.38 -18.38
N THR A 160 -2.35 3.59 -18.33
CA THR A 160 -2.32 2.14 -18.48
C THR A 160 -3.40 1.71 -19.48
N ASN A 161 -3.06 0.78 -20.36
CA ASN A 161 -4.00 0.20 -21.31
C ASN A 161 -4.69 -1.02 -20.68
N LEU A 162 -6.02 -0.97 -20.63
CA LEU A 162 -6.86 -2.09 -20.28
C LEU A 162 -7.46 -2.67 -21.55
N THR A 163 -7.29 -3.96 -21.78
CA THR A 163 -7.80 -4.65 -22.95
C THR A 163 -8.97 -5.55 -22.55
N CYS A 164 -10.11 -5.34 -23.17
CA CYS A 164 -11.27 -6.21 -23.05
C CYS A 164 -11.32 -7.17 -24.23
N SER A 165 -11.41 -8.45 -23.96
CA SER A 165 -11.52 -9.51 -24.98
C SER A 165 -12.64 -10.47 -24.62
N LEU A 166 -13.32 -11.02 -25.63
CA LEU A 166 -14.31 -12.05 -25.43
C LEU A 166 -13.75 -13.39 -25.91
N PRO A 167 -13.47 -14.35 -25.01
CA PRO A 167 -12.96 -15.67 -25.39
C PRO A 167 -13.89 -16.36 -26.38
N GLY A 168 -13.30 -16.92 -27.44
CA GLY A 168 -14.08 -17.58 -28.53
C GLY A 168 -14.67 -16.62 -29.56
N SER A 169 -14.42 -15.30 -29.46
CA SER A 169 -14.71 -14.37 -30.54
C SER A 169 -13.79 -14.63 -31.74
N CYS A 170 -14.26 -14.26 -32.94
CA CYS A 170 -13.53 -14.50 -34.17
C CYS A 170 -12.34 -13.56 -34.33
N GLU A 171 -11.12 -14.08 -34.38
CA GLU A 171 -9.88 -13.28 -34.42
C GLU A 171 -9.57 -12.62 -35.77
N GLU A 172 -10.15 -13.06 -36.86
CA GLU A 172 -9.80 -12.56 -38.19
C GLU A 172 -10.85 -11.62 -38.79
N GLY A 173 -10.47 -10.34 -38.84
CA GLY A 173 -10.83 -9.41 -39.94
C GLY A 173 -12.15 -8.68 -39.86
N ARG A 174 -13.14 -9.07 -39.10
CA ARG A 174 -14.37 -8.33 -38.78
C ARG A 174 -15.06 -8.97 -37.59
N SER A 175 -14.47 -8.83 -36.42
CA SER A 175 -15.23 -9.05 -35.19
C SER A 175 -16.32 -7.97 -35.16
N LEU A 176 -17.55 -8.34 -35.40
CA LEU A 176 -18.71 -7.47 -35.22
C LEU A 176 -19.07 -7.36 -33.71
N ALA A 177 -18.04 -7.37 -32.86
CA ALA A 177 -18.18 -7.13 -31.45
C ALA A 177 -18.07 -5.63 -31.17
N PHE A 178 -19.10 -5.08 -30.55
CA PHE A 178 -19.11 -3.71 -30.06
C PHE A 178 -18.73 -3.73 -28.60
N PHE A 179 -17.64 -3.03 -28.28
CA PHE A 179 -17.16 -2.87 -26.91
C PHE A 179 -17.65 -1.55 -26.35
N SER A 180 -17.98 -1.53 -25.06
CA SER A 180 -18.22 -0.30 -24.30
C SER A 180 -17.74 -0.43 -22.87
N TRP A 181 -17.23 0.67 -22.34
CA TRP A 181 -16.73 0.76 -20.97
C TRP A 181 -17.62 1.65 -20.14
N VAL A 182 -17.92 1.21 -18.90
CA VAL A 182 -18.77 1.93 -17.95
C VAL A 182 -18.12 1.92 -16.57
N GLY A 183 -18.05 3.07 -15.92
CA GLY A 183 -17.51 3.20 -14.55
C GLY A 183 -17.23 4.64 -14.17
N GLY A 184 -17.22 4.95 -12.87
CA GLY A 184 -16.98 6.30 -12.35
C GLY A 184 -15.57 6.85 -12.63
N ALA A 185 -14.59 5.96 -12.92
CA ALA A 185 -13.24 6.37 -13.29
C ALA A 185 -13.16 7.00 -14.71
N LEU A 186 -14.25 6.92 -15.49
CA LEU A 186 -14.29 7.29 -16.91
C LEU A 186 -14.89 8.69 -17.17
N ASP A 187 -15.36 9.39 -16.14
CA ASP A 187 -16.11 10.67 -16.26
C ASP A 187 -15.38 11.76 -17.03
N SER A 188 -14.06 11.64 -17.19
CA SER A 188 -13.23 12.64 -17.89
C SER A 188 -12.72 12.17 -19.26
N LEU A 189 -13.16 10.99 -19.74
CA LEU A 189 -12.71 10.43 -21.02
C LEU A 189 -13.69 10.76 -22.15
N ASP A 190 -13.13 10.89 -23.38
CA ASP A 190 -13.91 11.11 -24.59
C ASP A 190 -14.81 9.89 -24.87
N PRO A 191 -16.11 10.10 -25.20
CA PRO A 191 -17.05 9.03 -25.53
C PRO A 191 -16.57 8.09 -26.66
N GLY A 192 -15.70 8.57 -27.55
CA GLY A 192 -15.12 7.77 -28.63
C GLY A 192 -14.19 6.67 -28.11
N THR A 193 -13.40 6.95 -27.08
CA THR A 193 -12.45 6.02 -26.47
C THR A 193 -13.16 4.92 -25.67
N LEU A 194 -14.36 5.20 -25.18
CA LEU A 194 -15.17 4.25 -24.41
C LEU A 194 -15.77 3.13 -25.29
N ARG A 195 -15.71 3.24 -26.61
CA ARG A 195 -16.23 2.26 -27.59
C ARG A 195 -15.12 1.42 -28.24
N SER A 196 -14.03 1.24 -27.56
CA SER A 196 -12.88 0.45 -28.03
C SER A 196 -12.70 -0.80 -27.18
N SER A 197 -12.12 -1.86 -27.76
CA SER A 197 -11.64 -3.01 -27.00
C SER A 197 -10.45 -2.67 -26.09
N VAL A 198 -9.73 -1.58 -26.37
CA VAL A 198 -8.63 -1.08 -25.56
C VAL A 198 -9.01 0.28 -24.98
N LEU A 199 -8.96 0.39 -23.67
CA LEU A 199 -9.19 1.59 -22.90
C LEU A 199 -7.86 2.07 -22.31
N THR A 200 -7.43 3.29 -22.65
CA THR A 200 -6.31 3.93 -21.98
C THR A 200 -6.85 4.73 -20.79
N LEU A 201 -6.54 4.28 -19.58
CA LEU A 201 -6.95 4.91 -18.32
C LEU A 201 -5.75 5.49 -17.60
N THR A 202 -5.85 6.75 -17.13
CA THR A 202 -4.92 7.35 -16.18
C THR A 202 -5.58 7.36 -14.80
N PRO A 203 -5.31 6.35 -13.95
CA PRO A 203 -5.99 6.20 -12.67
C PRO A 203 -5.66 7.33 -11.72
N ARG A 204 -6.62 7.72 -10.89
CA ARG A 204 -6.47 8.71 -9.81
C ARG A 204 -6.70 8.01 -8.47
N PRO A 205 -6.21 8.57 -7.34
CA PRO A 205 -6.45 7.98 -6.01
C PRO A 205 -7.93 7.69 -5.74
N ARG A 206 -8.82 8.60 -6.13
CA ARG A 206 -10.28 8.45 -5.98
C ARG A 206 -10.89 7.30 -6.77
N ASP A 207 -10.19 6.80 -7.79
CA ASP A 207 -10.65 5.67 -8.60
C ASP A 207 -10.37 4.32 -7.93
N HIS A 208 -9.56 4.31 -6.84
CA HIS A 208 -9.31 3.12 -6.02
C HIS A 208 -10.61 2.59 -5.43
N GLY A 209 -10.83 1.29 -5.58
CA GLY A 209 -12.04 0.63 -5.08
C GLY A 209 -13.29 0.85 -5.93
N SER A 210 -13.25 1.69 -6.99
CA SER A 210 -14.36 1.88 -7.90
C SER A 210 -14.51 0.69 -8.87
N ASN A 211 -15.71 0.53 -9.40
CA ASN A 211 -16.01 -0.52 -10.36
C ASN A 211 -15.78 -0.01 -11.79
N LEU A 212 -15.16 -0.87 -12.61
CA LEU A 212 -15.01 -0.69 -14.04
C LEU A 212 -15.60 -1.89 -14.77
N THR A 213 -16.53 -1.66 -15.69
CA THR A 213 -17.25 -2.70 -16.43
C THR A 213 -16.94 -2.60 -17.91
N CYS A 214 -16.51 -3.71 -18.49
CA CYS A 214 -16.49 -3.88 -19.95
C CYS A 214 -17.77 -4.60 -20.37
N GLN A 215 -18.48 -4.03 -21.33
CA GLN A 215 -19.66 -4.59 -21.97
C GLN A 215 -19.33 -4.93 -23.42
N VAL A 216 -19.73 -6.14 -23.84
CA VAL A 216 -19.54 -6.63 -25.21
C VAL A 216 -20.88 -7.04 -25.78
N GLN A 217 -21.20 -6.48 -26.92
CA GLN A 217 -22.37 -6.84 -27.74
C GLN A 217 -21.90 -7.42 -29.05
N LEU A 218 -22.32 -8.63 -29.35
CA LEU A 218 -22.05 -9.27 -30.65
C LEU A 218 -23.12 -8.89 -31.64
N SER A 219 -22.72 -8.59 -32.88
CA SER A 219 -23.63 -8.32 -33.97
C SER A 219 -24.52 -9.56 -34.27
N GLY A 220 -25.82 -9.33 -34.37
CA GLY A 220 -26.78 -10.42 -34.63
C GLY A 220 -27.24 -11.18 -33.38
N THR A 221 -26.73 -10.85 -32.18
CA THR A 221 -27.27 -11.35 -30.93
C THR A 221 -28.04 -10.23 -30.21
N GLN A 222 -29.10 -10.58 -29.47
CA GLN A 222 -29.88 -9.61 -28.71
C GLN A 222 -29.31 -9.36 -27.32
N GLY A 223 -28.23 -10.07 -26.93
CA GLY A 223 -27.65 -10.02 -25.58
C GLY A 223 -26.35 -9.24 -25.52
N THR A 224 -26.18 -8.50 -24.41
CA THR A 224 -24.90 -7.92 -24.00
C THR A 224 -24.33 -8.75 -22.87
N VAL A 225 -23.06 -9.11 -22.96
CA VAL A 225 -22.32 -9.77 -21.88
C VAL A 225 -21.33 -8.77 -21.26
N GLU A 226 -21.13 -8.87 -19.94
CA GLU A 226 -20.31 -7.89 -19.23
C GLU A 226 -19.44 -8.52 -18.16
N ARG A 227 -18.34 -7.84 -17.86
CA ARG A 227 -17.45 -8.14 -16.76
C ARG A 227 -17.09 -6.87 -16.02
N THR A 228 -17.28 -6.93 -14.71
CA THR A 228 -16.93 -5.84 -13.80
C THR A 228 -15.70 -6.26 -12.98
N ILE A 229 -14.74 -5.36 -12.89
CA ILE A 229 -13.59 -5.46 -11.99
C ILE A 229 -13.61 -4.30 -11.01
N ARG A 230 -13.01 -4.50 -9.84
CA ARG A 230 -12.76 -3.43 -8.88
C ARG A 230 -11.34 -2.94 -9.06
N LEU A 231 -11.17 -1.64 -9.31
CA LEU A 231 -9.86 -1.05 -9.57
C LEU A 231 -9.02 -1.01 -8.28
N ASN A 232 -7.80 -1.52 -8.36
CA ASN A 232 -6.81 -1.44 -7.30
C ASN A 232 -5.71 -0.46 -7.71
N VAL A 233 -5.90 0.81 -7.35
CA VAL A 233 -4.97 1.90 -7.71
C VAL A 233 -3.99 2.13 -6.57
N SER A 234 -2.70 2.11 -6.87
CA SER A 234 -1.64 2.41 -5.92
C SER A 234 -1.25 3.88 -5.98
N TYR A 235 -1.14 4.52 -4.81
CA TYR A 235 -0.80 5.95 -4.68
C TYR A 235 -0.05 6.25 -3.38
N ALA A 236 0.74 7.32 -3.42
CA ALA A 236 1.45 7.83 -2.24
C ALA A 236 0.48 8.37 -1.19
N PRO A 237 0.88 8.44 0.08
CA PRO A 237 0.06 9.02 1.14
C PRO A 237 -0.40 10.44 0.79
N GLN A 238 -1.68 10.72 1.07
CA GLN A 238 -2.32 12.03 0.89
C GLN A 238 -3.33 12.27 2.01
N ASN A 239 -3.85 13.52 2.12
CA ASN A 239 -4.90 13.89 3.07
C ASN A 239 -4.57 13.51 4.52
N LEU A 240 -3.31 13.79 4.96
CA LEU A 240 -2.89 13.52 6.33
C LEU A 240 -3.72 14.36 7.30
N THR A 241 -4.17 13.73 8.38
CA THR A 241 -4.93 14.38 9.45
C THR A 241 -4.39 13.95 10.81
N ILE A 242 -4.36 14.90 11.75
CA ILE A 242 -4.09 14.63 13.16
C ILE A 242 -5.38 14.84 13.94
N SER A 243 -5.74 13.90 14.79
CA SER A 243 -6.90 13.97 15.68
C SER A 243 -6.50 13.77 17.13
N ASN A 244 -7.17 14.47 18.06
CA ASN A 244 -6.99 14.26 19.49
C ASN A 244 -7.94 13.15 19.94
N CYS A 245 -7.39 12.09 20.55
CA CYS A 245 -8.14 10.95 21.07
C CYS A 245 -8.32 11.00 22.60
N SER A 246 -7.87 12.06 23.26
CA SER A 246 -7.93 12.17 24.74
C SER A 246 -9.33 12.46 25.27
N ASP A 247 -10.23 13.03 24.45
CA ASP A 247 -11.60 13.35 24.85
C ASP A 247 -12.61 12.58 24.00
N VAL A 248 -13.40 11.72 24.64
CA VAL A 248 -14.48 10.93 24.02
C VAL A 248 -15.59 11.84 23.45
N ALA A 249 -15.66 13.11 23.85
CA ALA A 249 -16.69 14.08 23.43
C ALA A 249 -16.24 15.05 22.31
N ALA A 250 -14.95 15.10 21.97
CA ALA A 250 -14.42 16.01 20.97
C ALA A 250 -13.55 15.25 19.97
N LEU A 251 -14.17 14.40 19.15
CA LEU A 251 -13.54 13.86 17.94
C LEU A 251 -13.45 14.99 16.89
N GLY A 252 -12.83 16.12 17.27
CA GLY A 252 -12.51 17.23 16.38
C GLY A 252 -11.26 16.89 15.57
N THR A 253 -11.43 16.66 14.27
CA THR A 253 -10.30 16.68 13.35
C THR A 253 -9.65 18.06 13.41
N LEU A 254 -8.37 18.09 13.85
CA LEU A 254 -7.56 19.31 13.91
C LEU A 254 -7.14 19.80 12.51
N GLN A 255 -8.05 19.70 11.53
CA GLN A 255 -7.74 19.98 10.12
C GLN A 255 -7.32 21.45 9.85
N ASN A 256 -7.56 22.35 10.80
CA ASN A 256 -7.23 23.78 10.65
C ASN A 256 -6.53 24.42 11.86
N THR A 257 -6.25 23.69 12.92
CA THR A 257 -5.50 24.22 14.06
C THR A 257 -4.05 23.78 13.97
N SER A 258 -3.16 24.73 13.67
CA SER A 258 -1.71 24.50 13.67
C SER A 258 -1.12 24.35 15.09
N SER A 259 -1.92 24.51 16.14
CA SER A 259 -1.46 24.46 17.53
C SER A 259 -2.49 23.86 18.49
N ILE A 260 -2.01 23.14 19.48
CA ILE A 260 -2.79 22.64 20.61
C ILE A 260 -2.20 23.18 21.91
N LEU A 261 -3.06 23.58 22.84
CA LEU A 261 -2.70 24.10 24.14
C LEU A 261 -3.09 23.09 25.22
N ILE A 262 -2.13 22.66 26.05
CA ILE A 262 -2.33 21.67 27.11
C ILE A 262 -1.68 22.11 28.40
N ARG A 263 -2.19 21.71 29.57
CA ARG A 263 -1.57 21.94 30.83
C ARG A 263 -0.50 20.89 31.14
N GLU A 264 0.61 21.30 31.73
CA GLU A 264 1.64 20.39 32.24
C GLU A 264 1.02 19.32 33.15
N GLY A 265 1.48 18.09 33.01
CA GLY A 265 1.00 16.93 33.74
C GLY A 265 -0.26 16.26 33.17
N GLN A 266 -0.93 16.87 32.21
CA GLN A 266 -2.06 16.23 31.52
C GLN A 266 -1.58 15.21 30.49
N ALA A 267 -2.41 14.19 30.24
CA ALA A 267 -2.18 13.22 29.17
C ALA A 267 -2.64 13.76 27.82
N LEU A 268 -1.86 13.48 26.78
CA LEU A 268 -2.20 13.80 25.38
C LEU A 268 -2.05 12.56 24.53
N ARG A 269 -3.10 12.23 23.77
CA ARG A 269 -3.11 11.12 22.84
C ARG A 269 -3.51 11.61 21.46
N LEU A 270 -2.59 11.58 20.52
CA LEU A 270 -2.78 12.03 19.16
C LEU A 270 -2.82 10.84 18.21
N ARG A 271 -3.71 10.89 17.24
CA ARG A 271 -3.80 9.90 16.15
C ARG A 271 -3.55 10.60 14.83
N CYS A 272 -2.70 10.00 14.04
CA CYS A 272 -2.43 10.39 12.66
C CYS A 272 -3.07 9.38 11.71
N ASP A 273 -3.78 9.88 10.72
CA ASP A 273 -4.38 9.08 9.65
C ASP A 273 -3.93 9.61 8.29
N ALA A 274 -3.76 8.71 7.33
CA ALA A 274 -3.38 9.03 5.96
C ALA A 274 -4.13 8.15 4.99
N ASP A 275 -4.56 8.73 3.87
CA ASP A 275 -5.15 8.01 2.76
C ASP A 275 -4.04 7.56 1.80
N SER A 276 -3.88 6.24 1.62
CA SER A 276 -2.83 5.66 0.77
C SER A 276 -3.13 4.22 0.38
N ASN A 277 -2.60 3.81 -0.75
CA ASN A 277 -2.60 2.42 -1.17
C ASN A 277 -1.25 2.06 -1.84
N PRO A 278 -0.47 1.11 -1.28
CA PRO A 278 -0.73 0.37 -0.04
C PRO A 278 -0.74 1.27 1.20
N PRO A 279 -1.27 0.77 2.32
CA PRO A 279 -1.30 1.51 3.58
C PRO A 279 0.07 2.08 3.94
N ALA A 280 0.11 3.32 4.42
CA ALA A 280 1.34 3.98 4.81
C ALA A 280 1.83 3.52 6.19
N GLU A 281 3.14 3.46 6.35
CA GLU A 281 3.79 3.40 7.66
C GLU A 281 3.77 4.80 8.27
N LEU A 282 3.24 4.92 9.50
CA LEU A 282 3.10 6.17 10.24
C LEU A 282 4.17 6.26 11.33
N SER A 283 4.80 7.42 11.40
CA SER A 283 5.85 7.69 12.38
C SER A 283 5.76 9.13 12.90
N TRP A 284 6.05 9.33 14.19
CA TRP A 284 6.05 10.63 14.83
C TRP A 284 7.46 11.12 15.11
N PHE A 285 7.68 12.42 14.89
CA PHE A 285 8.95 13.10 15.08
C PHE A 285 8.76 14.35 15.94
N ARG A 286 9.82 14.76 16.62
CA ARG A 286 9.90 16.07 17.25
C ARG A 286 10.59 17.05 16.29
N GLY A 287 9.89 18.11 15.92
CA GLY A 287 10.32 19.02 14.86
C GLY A 287 10.17 18.45 13.45
N SER A 288 10.89 19.04 12.51
CA SER A 288 10.88 18.58 11.11
C SER A 288 11.66 17.27 10.95
N PRO A 289 11.11 16.25 10.23
CA PRO A 289 11.82 15.01 9.96
C PRO A 289 13.01 15.28 9.02
N ALA A 290 14.23 15.33 9.58
CA ALA A 290 15.45 15.36 8.78
C ALA A 290 15.80 13.94 8.27
N LEU A 291 16.68 13.86 7.25
CA LEU A 291 17.04 12.60 6.57
C LEU A 291 17.50 11.47 7.50
N ASN A 292 17.98 11.78 8.70
CA ASN A 292 18.47 10.81 9.71
C ASN A 292 17.80 10.99 11.08
N ALA A 293 16.64 11.65 11.16
CA ALA A 293 15.95 11.83 12.42
C ALA A 293 15.37 10.49 12.90
N THR A 294 15.60 10.19 14.18
CA THR A 294 14.96 9.03 14.81
C THR A 294 13.52 9.39 15.19
N PRO A 295 12.53 8.58 14.80
CA PRO A 295 11.15 8.83 15.20
C PRO A 295 10.97 8.62 16.71
N ILE A 296 10.07 9.40 17.31
CA ILE A 296 9.60 9.21 18.70
C ILE A 296 8.93 7.85 18.83
N CYS A 297 8.04 7.53 17.87
CA CYS A 297 7.41 6.23 17.76
C CYS A 297 7.04 5.92 16.30
N LYS A 298 6.93 4.62 15.99
CA LYS A 298 6.45 4.09 14.69
C LYS A 298 5.05 3.50 14.90
N SER A 299 4.08 4.37 15.05
CA SER A 299 2.69 4.02 15.34
C SER A 299 1.78 5.14 14.83
N PRO A 300 0.55 4.85 14.42
CA PRO A 300 -0.44 5.89 14.13
C PRO A 300 -0.81 6.72 15.36
N ILE A 301 -0.57 6.20 16.57
CA ILE A 301 -0.93 6.86 17.82
C ILE A 301 0.36 7.27 18.54
N LEU A 302 0.45 8.57 18.87
CA LEU A 302 1.40 9.11 19.80
C LEU A 302 0.71 9.25 21.17
N ASP A 303 1.23 8.57 22.18
CA ASP A 303 0.72 8.60 23.54
C ASP A 303 1.74 9.28 24.47
N LEU A 304 1.34 10.42 25.03
CA LEU A 304 2.10 11.18 26.01
C LEU A 304 1.31 11.14 27.33
N PRO A 305 1.62 10.21 28.23
CA PRO A 305 0.85 10.01 29.47
C PRO A 305 0.92 11.18 30.43
N GLN A 306 2.00 11.94 30.39
CA GLN A 306 2.22 13.19 31.16
C GLN A 306 3.02 14.13 30.27
N VAL A 307 2.40 15.24 29.86
CA VAL A 307 3.07 16.25 29.04
C VAL A 307 3.86 17.18 29.97
N GLY A 308 5.16 17.26 29.75
CA GLY A 308 6.06 18.20 30.44
C GLY A 308 6.33 19.47 29.63
N ALA A 309 6.91 20.47 30.23
CA ALA A 309 7.32 21.70 29.53
C ALA A 309 8.39 21.46 28.45
N GLU A 310 9.11 20.34 28.53
CA GLU A 310 10.11 19.89 27.55
C GLU A 310 9.49 19.32 26.26
N GLU A 311 8.22 18.95 26.28
CA GLU A 311 7.49 18.49 25.10
C GLU A 311 6.96 19.65 24.24
N GLU A 312 7.07 20.91 24.71
CA GLU A 312 6.69 22.08 23.93
C GLU A 312 7.47 22.13 22.60
N GLY A 313 6.75 22.38 21.51
CA GLY A 313 7.32 22.46 20.16
C GLY A 313 6.50 21.71 19.11
N ASP A 314 7.09 21.54 17.94
CA ASP A 314 6.42 20.90 16.81
C ASP A 314 6.47 19.38 16.92
N LEU A 315 5.30 18.76 16.80
CA LEU A 315 5.13 17.32 16.62
C LEU A 315 4.74 17.07 15.18
N THR A 316 5.51 16.25 14.48
CA THR A 316 5.29 15.95 13.07
C THR A 316 4.96 14.48 12.87
N CYS A 317 3.82 14.20 12.25
CA CYS A 317 3.49 12.89 11.74
C CYS A 317 3.97 12.77 10.30
N GLN A 318 4.68 11.71 9.99
CA GLN A 318 5.08 11.32 8.63
C GLN A 318 4.40 10.01 8.27
N ALA A 319 3.74 10.01 7.11
CA ALA A 319 3.20 8.83 6.44
C ALA A 319 4.08 8.49 5.26
N GLN A 320 4.49 7.23 5.12
CA GLN A 320 5.37 6.77 4.06
C GLN A 320 4.92 5.42 3.50
N ASN A 321 4.91 5.29 2.18
CA ASN A 321 4.86 4.01 1.49
C ASN A 321 5.93 3.99 0.39
N TRP A 322 6.03 2.91 -0.38
CA TRP A 322 7.03 2.77 -1.44
C TRP A 322 6.85 3.74 -2.63
N LEU A 323 5.70 4.43 -2.72
CA LEU A 323 5.41 5.43 -3.76
C LEU A 323 5.79 6.85 -3.34
N GLY A 324 5.93 7.10 -2.04
CA GLY A 324 6.28 8.42 -1.55
C GLY A 324 5.97 8.60 -0.07
N PHE A 325 6.13 9.84 0.39
CA PHE A 325 5.84 10.24 1.76
C PHE A 325 5.17 11.61 1.80
N GLN A 326 4.42 11.83 2.86
CA GLN A 326 3.90 13.15 3.25
C GLN A 326 4.05 13.33 4.77
N HIS A 327 4.03 14.58 5.23
CA HIS A 327 4.08 14.91 6.65
C HIS A 327 3.11 16.05 6.97
N ILE A 328 2.65 16.07 8.22
CA ILE A 328 1.85 17.13 8.81
C ILE A 328 2.38 17.45 10.19
N SER A 329 2.49 18.74 10.53
CA SER A 329 3.02 19.21 11.82
C SER A 329 1.94 19.91 12.63
N LEU A 330 2.03 19.73 13.95
CA LEU A 330 1.18 20.34 14.95
C LEU A 330 2.08 20.97 16.02
N HIS A 331 1.87 22.25 16.36
CA HIS A 331 2.59 22.91 17.43
C HIS A 331 1.95 22.60 18.78
N LEU A 332 2.71 22.00 19.70
CA LEU A 332 2.29 21.74 21.06
C LEU A 332 2.75 22.88 21.97
N SER A 333 1.82 23.61 22.54
CA SER A 333 2.06 24.65 23.56
C SER A 333 1.68 24.11 24.93
N VAL A 334 2.62 24.19 25.89
CA VAL A 334 2.42 23.65 27.24
C VAL A 334 2.26 24.79 28.26
N LEU A 335 1.10 24.78 28.94
CA LEU A 335 0.87 25.72 30.06
C LEU A 335 1.46 25.16 31.33
N TYR A 336 2.37 25.92 31.96
CA TYR A 336 2.97 25.56 33.25
C TYR A 336 3.11 26.75 34.20
N ALA A 337 3.10 26.42 35.49
CA ALA A 337 3.24 27.40 36.57
C ALA A 337 4.62 28.06 36.54
N PRO A 338 4.73 29.30 37.06
CA PRO A 338 6.02 29.96 37.24
C PRO A 338 6.98 29.06 38.01
N ARG A 339 8.15 28.80 37.43
CA ARG A 339 9.30 28.14 38.06
C ARG A 339 10.28 29.22 38.43
N LEU A 340 10.19 29.64 39.68
CA LEU A 340 11.00 30.73 40.21
C LEU A 340 12.36 30.15 40.62
N LEU A 341 13.44 30.71 40.06
CA LEU A 341 14.79 30.44 40.54
C LEU A 341 15.01 31.13 41.88
N PRO A 342 15.78 30.54 42.83
CA PRO A 342 16.06 31.19 44.08
C PRO A 342 16.64 32.57 43.83
N PRO A 343 16.01 33.64 44.34
CA PRO A 343 16.56 34.99 44.17
C PRO A 343 17.92 35.12 44.90
N SER A 344 18.88 35.78 44.23
CA SER A 344 20.24 35.98 44.76
C SER A 344 20.49 37.45 44.94
N CYS A 345 21.16 37.80 46.05
CA CYS A 345 21.58 39.18 46.34
C CYS A 345 23.09 39.26 46.63
N SER A 346 23.72 40.35 46.21
CA SER A 346 25.10 40.69 46.44
C SER A 346 25.20 42.12 46.94
N TRP A 347 26.17 42.37 47.79
CA TRP A 347 26.53 43.74 48.28
C TRP A 347 27.53 44.36 47.30
N GLU A 348 27.18 45.49 46.72
CA GLU A 348 28.07 46.29 45.86
C GLU A 348 28.20 47.69 46.44
N GLY A 349 29.37 48.01 47.08
CA GLY A 349 29.55 49.22 47.82
C GLY A 349 28.65 49.29 49.06
N GLU A 350 27.86 50.38 49.20
CA GLU A 350 26.83 50.55 50.23
C GLU A 350 25.43 50.11 49.82
N GLY A 351 25.29 49.47 48.62
CA GLY A 351 24.00 49.05 48.09
C GLY A 351 23.86 47.54 48.03
N LEU A 352 22.60 47.05 48.07
CA LEU A 352 22.23 45.65 47.90
C LEU A 352 21.64 45.48 46.51
N HIS A 353 22.26 44.59 45.68
CA HIS A 353 21.76 44.23 44.35
C HIS A 353 21.22 42.81 44.35
N CYS A 354 19.95 42.67 43.98
CA CYS A 354 19.23 41.38 43.93
C CYS A 354 18.75 41.05 42.53
N HIS A 355 18.85 39.77 42.16
CA HIS A 355 18.35 39.25 40.90
C HIS A 355 17.32 38.17 41.14
N CYS A 356 16.28 38.18 40.33
CA CYS A 356 15.20 37.22 40.33
C CYS A 356 14.87 36.81 38.90
N SER A 357 14.75 35.51 38.65
CA SER A 357 14.42 34.95 37.33
C SER A 357 13.34 33.90 37.46
N SER A 358 12.41 33.88 36.54
CA SER A 358 11.37 32.85 36.47
C SER A 358 11.05 32.47 35.06
N ARG A 359 10.65 31.22 34.88
CA ARG A 359 10.18 30.68 33.62
C ARG A 359 8.74 30.17 33.78
N ALA A 360 7.82 30.60 32.89
CA ALA A 360 6.45 30.13 32.86
C ALA A 360 5.85 30.24 31.46
N GLN A 361 4.78 29.51 31.23
CA GLN A 361 3.93 29.67 30.05
C GLN A 361 2.46 29.82 30.50
N PRO A 362 1.78 30.93 30.24
CA PRO A 362 2.29 32.18 29.67
C PRO A 362 3.42 32.83 30.47
N ALA A 363 4.20 33.69 29.78
CA ALA A 363 5.35 34.36 30.40
C ALA A 363 4.97 35.05 31.73
N PRO A 364 5.82 34.91 32.78
CA PRO A 364 5.50 35.46 34.07
C PRO A 364 5.83 36.96 34.15
N THR A 365 5.15 37.66 35.04
CA THR A 365 5.55 38.99 35.53
C THR A 365 6.24 38.80 36.86
N LEU A 366 7.35 39.52 37.10
CA LEU A 366 8.08 39.49 38.33
C LEU A 366 7.79 40.74 39.16
N ARG A 367 7.64 40.55 40.49
CA ARG A 367 7.38 41.58 41.46
C ARG A 367 8.30 41.38 42.66
N TRP A 368 8.82 42.49 43.20
CA TRP A 368 9.53 42.46 44.45
C TRP A 368 8.62 42.91 45.58
N ARG A 369 8.64 42.19 46.69
CA ARG A 369 7.96 42.57 47.90
C ARG A 369 9.01 43.00 48.93
N LEU A 370 8.96 44.30 49.35
CA LEU A 370 9.81 44.90 50.31
C LEU A 370 8.95 45.27 51.53
N GLY A 371 8.98 44.43 52.58
CA GLY A 371 8.02 44.53 53.68
C GLY A 371 6.58 44.42 53.22
N GLU A 372 5.76 45.47 53.39
CA GLU A 372 4.39 45.53 52.86
C GLU A 372 4.30 46.14 51.42
N GLY A 373 5.38 46.75 50.95
CA GLY A 373 5.43 47.42 49.65
C GLY A 373 5.64 46.43 48.53
N LEU A 374 4.93 46.63 47.39
CA LEU A 374 5.05 45.84 46.17
C LEU A 374 5.69 46.71 45.09
N LEU A 375 6.78 46.22 44.50
CA LEU A 375 7.54 46.87 43.43
C LEU A 375 7.48 46.05 42.17
N GLU A 376 7.01 46.62 41.05
CA GLU A 376 6.93 45.93 39.76
C GLU A 376 7.32 46.85 38.61
N GLY A 377 7.69 46.26 37.47
CA GLY A 377 8.05 46.98 36.26
C GLY A 377 9.43 47.66 36.34
N ASN A 378 9.60 48.78 35.63
CA ASN A 378 10.84 49.58 35.59
C ASN A 378 10.58 50.89 36.30
N HIS A 379 10.91 50.95 37.57
CA HIS A 379 10.72 52.10 38.43
C HIS A 379 11.97 52.39 39.26
N SER A 380 12.23 53.65 39.57
CA SER A 380 13.29 54.07 40.45
C SER A 380 12.84 55.22 41.33
N ASN A 381 13.36 55.25 42.61
CA ASN A 381 13.30 56.40 43.48
C ASN A 381 14.66 56.59 44.18
N ALA A 382 14.75 57.49 45.13
CA ALA A 382 16.00 57.79 45.82
C ALA A 382 16.61 56.60 46.62
N SER A 383 15.81 55.62 46.99
CA SER A 383 16.22 54.49 47.86
C SER A 383 16.25 53.12 47.10
N TRP A 384 15.61 52.98 45.95
CA TRP A 384 15.59 51.74 45.23
C TRP A 384 15.39 51.94 43.76
N THR A 385 15.88 50.96 42.95
CA THR A 385 15.66 50.86 41.50
C THR A 385 15.29 49.44 41.16
N VAL A 386 14.19 49.25 40.41
CA VAL A 386 13.75 47.96 39.85
C VAL A 386 13.82 48.03 38.35
N THR A 387 14.43 47.03 37.73
CA THR A 387 14.39 46.81 36.28
C THR A 387 13.89 45.42 36.00
N SER A 388 13.04 45.30 34.98
CA SER A 388 12.46 44.03 34.58
C SER A 388 12.59 43.86 33.07
N SER A 389 12.87 42.63 32.62
CA SER A 389 12.93 42.25 31.22
C SER A 389 12.25 40.91 31.03
N SER A 390 11.65 40.69 29.85
CA SER A 390 11.04 39.41 29.48
C SER A 390 11.50 39.01 28.09
N ALA A 391 11.78 37.72 27.89
CA ALA A 391 12.13 37.14 26.60
C ALA A 391 11.60 35.72 26.51
N GLY A 392 10.63 35.52 25.62
CA GLY A 392 9.92 34.23 25.49
C GLY A 392 9.29 33.82 26.84
N PRO A 393 9.52 32.59 27.33
CA PRO A 393 8.93 32.10 28.57
C PRO A 393 9.66 32.62 29.83
N TRP A 394 10.76 33.37 29.71
CA TRP A 394 11.57 33.87 30.78
C TRP A 394 11.24 35.31 31.14
N ALA A 395 11.21 35.60 32.42
CA ALA A 395 11.25 36.95 32.96
C ALA A 395 12.40 37.09 33.98
N ASN A 396 13.09 38.21 33.90
CA ASN A 396 14.19 38.56 34.80
C ASN A 396 13.89 39.92 35.42
N SER A 397 14.18 40.07 36.70
CA SER A 397 14.10 41.36 37.40
C SER A 397 15.30 41.56 38.32
N SER A 398 15.83 42.77 38.34
CA SER A 398 16.85 43.19 39.29
C SER A 398 16.33 44.31 40.13
N LEU A 399 16.66 44.24 41.44
CA LEU A 399 16.36 45.24 42.43
C LEU A 399 17.67 45.75 43.03
N SER A 400 17.90 47.04 42.97
CA SER A 400 19.01 47.72 43.61
C SER A 400 18.48 48.60 44.78
N LEU A 401 18.95 48.38 45.99
CA LEU A 401 18.59 49.13 47.15
C LEU A 401 19.83 49.96 47.64
N SER A 402 19.62 51.28 47.89
CA SER A 402 20.65 52.18 48.29
C SER A 402 20.33 52.76 49.69
N GLY A 403 21.33 52.89 50.60
CA GLY A 403 21.17 53.45 51.91
C GLY A 403 21.24 52.41 53.05
N PRO A 404 21.14 52.84 54.34
CA PRO A 404 21.20 51.94 55.48
C PRO A 404 19.95 50.99 55.44
N LEU A 405 20.21 49.69 55.31
CA LEU A 405 19.18 48.68 55.35
C LEU A 405 19.00 48.12 56.74
N ASP A 406 17.71 48.06 57.17
CA ASP A 406 17.37 47.48 58.49
C ASP A 406 17.61 45.97 58.49
N SER A 407 18.15 45.40 59.53
CA SER A 407 18.39 43.97 59.72
C SER A 407 17.11 43.14 59.77
N SER A 408 15.95 43.79 59.92
CA SER A 408 14.63 43.16 59.90
C SER A 408 13.99 43.12 58.46
N LEU A 409 14.69 43.57 57.42
CA LEU A 409 14.18 43.69 56.05
C LEU A 409 13.79 42.34 55.50
N ARG A 410 12.50 42.16 55.22
CA ARG A 410 11.98 40.95 54.50
C ARG A 410 11.83 41.32 53.07
N LEU A 411 12.62 40.63 52.20
CA LEU A 411 12.58 40.76 50.76
C LEU A 411 12.13 39.44 50.15
N SER A 412 11.21 39.48 49.22
CA SER A 412 10.79 38.31 48.43
C SER A 412 10.53 38.70 47.00
N CYS A 413 10.81 37.76 46.10
CA CYS A 413 10.45 37.85 44.68
C CYS A 413 9.20 37.00 44.43
N GLU A 414 8.21 37.54 43.74
CA GLU A 414 6.98 36.86 43.32
C GLU A 414 6.92 36.84 41.81
N ALA A 415 6.76 35.64 41.26
CA ALA A 415 6.46 35.42 39.82
C ALA A 415 5.01 35.08 39.68
N ARG A 416 4.30 35.77 38.77
CA ARG A 416 2.88 35.56 38.51
C ARG A 416 2.60 35.51 37.01
N ASN A 417 1.79 34.54 36.57
CA ASN A 417 1.18 34.58 35.27
C ASN A 417 -0.36 34.58 35.37
N ALA A 418 -1.07 34.43 34.26
CA ALA A 418 -2.54 34.47 34.22
C ALA A 418 -3.22 33.39 35.09
N HIS A 419 -2.55 32.27 35.38
CA HIS A 419 -3.11 31.12 36.04
C HIS A 419 -2.54 30.78 37.41
N TRP A 420 -1.27 31.15 37.67
CA TRP A 420 -0.55 30.77 38.87
C TRP A 420 0.38 31.87 39.37
N SER A 421 0.73 31.80 40.66
CA SER A 421 1.77 32.63 41.30
C SER A 421 2.67 31.78 42.19
N GLN A 422 3.96 32.16 42.25
CA GLN A 422 4.96 31.56 43.11
C GLN A 422 5.83 32.66 43.72
N SER A 423 6.16 32.56 45.00
CA SER A 423 7.03 33.51 45.69
C SER A 423 8.19 32.80 46.38
N ALA A 424 9.34 33.46 46.44
CA ALA A 424 10.52 33.01 47.18
C ALA A 424 11.11 34.15 47.97
N ALA A 425 11.39 33.87 49.22
CA ALA A 425 12.07 34.84 50.11
C ALA A 425 13.56 34.91 49.80
N VAL A 426 14.12 36.09 49.90
CA VAL A 426 15.56 36.31 49.78
C VAL A 426 16.21 36.02 51.11
N LEU A 427 17.18 35.10 51.12
CA LEU A 427 18.05 34.90 52.27
C LEU A 427 19.16 35.96 52.24
N LEU A 428 19.00 37.00 53.08
CA LEU A 428 20.05 37.99 53.28
C LEU A 428 21.06 37.39 54.26
N LEU A 429 22.24 37.03 53.79
CA LEU A 429 23.36 36.72 54.63
C LEU A 429 23.83 38.03 55.27
N PRO A 430 24.07 38.10 56.64
CA PRO A 430 24.53 39.29 57.25
C PRO A 430 25.84 39.77 56.58
N GLY A 431 25.74 40.97 56.00
CA GLY A 431 26.91 41.57 55.34
C GLY A 431 28.06 41.75 56.30
N LYS A 432 29.24 41.46 55.80
CA LYS A 432 30.59 41.73 56.38
C LYS A 432 30.61 41.96 57.87
N CYS A 433 30.97 40.97 58.68
CA CYS A 433 31.68 41.22 59.88
C CYS A 433 32.89 42.03 59.48
N ALA A 434 32.90 43.36 59.78
CA ALA A 434 34.10 44.15 59.78
C ALA A 434 35.01 43.52 60.82
N PHE A 435 36.01 42.79 60.41
CA PHE A 435 37.09 42.36 61.27
C PHE A 435 37.78 43.63 61.71
N PRO A 436 37.83 43.91 63.01
CA PRO A 436 38.66 45.03 63.55
C PRO A 436 40.10 44.74 63.14
N ALA A 437 40.72 45.68 62.42
CA ALA A 437 42.14 45.63 62.07
C ALA A 437 42.97 45.53 63.33
N GLY A 438 43.38 44.31 63.78
CA GLY A 438 44.19 44.11 64.96
C GLY A 438 44.29 42.69 65.50
N ALA A 439 43.63 41.68 64.89
CA ALA A 439 43.72 40.31 65.43
C ALA A 439 44.14 39.31 64.37
N VAL A 440 45.37 39.37 63.96
CA VAL A 440 46.07 38.25 63.37
C VAL A 440 47.42 38.22 64.11
N PRO A 441 47.77 37.19 64.87
CA PRO A 441 48.06 35.86 64.43
C PRO A 441 47.76 34.75 65.47
N ALA A 442 46.68 34.05 65.45
CA ALA A 442 46.56 32.81 66.24
C ALA A 442 45.83 31.64 65.44
N ALA A 443 45.39 31.89 64.22
CA ALA A 443 44.67 30.88 63.49
C ALA A 443 45.53 30.03 62.52
N LEU A 444 46.80 30.37 62.33
CA LEU A 444 47.67 29.60 61.39
C LEU A 444 48.37 28.40 62.07
N GLY A 445 48.31 28.25 63.41
CA GLY A 445 48.87 27.11 64.12
C GLY A 445 48.00 25.85 64.15
N GLY A 446 46.66 26.01 64.10
CA GLY A 446 45.73 24.90 64.23
C GLY A 446 45.44 24.17 62.90
N ALA A 447 45.44 24.90 61.81
CA ALA A 447 45.13 24.31 60.51
C ALA A 447 46.27 23.42 59.96
N GLY A 448 47.51 23.76 60.25
CA GLY A 448 48.69 22.98 59.86
C GLY A 448 48.78 21.64 60.60
N ALA A 449 48.42 21.61 61.88
CA ALA A 449 48.45 20.37 62.67
C ALA A 449 47.39 19.38 62.26
N MET A 450 46.18 19.83 61.91
CA MET A 450 45.10 18.98 61.42
C MET A 450 45.37 18.48 60.03
N ALA A 451 45.99 19.26 59.14
CA ALA A 451 46.38 18.81 57.80
C ALA A 451 47.48 17.73 57.83
N LEU A 452 48.47 17.86 58.75
CA LEU A 452 49.52 16.86 58.92
C LEU A 452 48.99 15.57 59.56
N VAL A 453 48.02 15.61 60.47
CA VAL A 453 47.40 14.44 61.09
C VAL A 453 46.52 13.74 60.04
N SER A 454 45.77 14.48 59.16
CA SER A 454 45.00 13.90 58.09
C SER A 454 45.87 13.25 57.00
N LEU A 455 46.99 13.87 56.65
CA LEU A 455 47.92 13.32 55.65
C LEU A 455 48.63 12.07 56.19
N THR A 456 49.02 12.04 57.49
CA THR A 456 49.60 10.82 58.08
C THR A 456 48.61 9.69 58.24
N LEU A 457 47.35 9.96 58.56
CA LEU A 457 46.27 8.95 58.55
C LEU A 457 45.96 8.41 57.14
N CYS A 458 45.98 9.27 56.13
CA CYS A 458 45.84 8.81 54.74
C CYS A 458 47.01 7.91 54.26
N LEU A 459 48.24 8.28 54.62
CA LEU A 459 49.42 7.49 54.30
C LEU A 459 49.45 6.13 55.01
N LEU A 460 48.99 6.08 56.27
CA LEU A 460 48.86 4.82 57.01
C LEU A 460 47.76 3.95 56.47
N PHE A 461 46.66 4.55 55.98
CA PHE A 461 45.57 3.78 55.31
C PHE A 461 46.03 3.17 53.94
N PHE A 462 46.85 3.95 53.21
CA PHE A 462 47.40 3.38 51.92
C PHE A 462 48.51 2.33 52.18
N CYS A 463 49.19 2.33 53.31
CA CYS A 463 50.19 1.28 53.61
C CYS A 463 49.58 -0.03 54.14
N MET A 464 48.30 -0.05 54.54
CA MET A 464 47.63 -1.24 55.12
C MET A 464 46.74 -1.98 54.18
N VAL A 465 46.57 -1.51 52.93
CA VAL A 465 45.78 -2.23 51.92
C VAL A 465 46.76 -2.97 51.00
N PRO A 466 46.84 -4.31 51.05
CA PRO A 466 47.67 -5.06 50.11
C PRO A 466 47.09 -4.94 48.71
N GLY A 467 47.93 -4.44 47.80
CA GLY A 467 47.62 -4.26 46.40
C GLY A 467 47.21 -5.58 45.76
N LYS A 468 45.98 -5.64 45.27
CA LYS A 468 45.56 -6.60 44.26
C LYS A 468 45.68 -5.95 42.88
N SER A 469 46.60 -6.47 42.09
CA SER A 469 46.77 -6.19 40.66
C SER A 469 45.43 -6.38 39.92
N PRO A 470 45.07 -5.53 39.00
CA PRO A 470 43.94 -5.83 38.11
C PRO A 470 44.38 -6.78 37.02
N GLY A 471 43.97 -8.02 37.16
CA GLY A 471 44.07 -9.03 36.09
C GLY A 471 43.08 -8.71 34.99
N GLN A 472 43.59 -8.61 33.79
CA GLN A 472 42.83 -8.60 32.54
C GLN A 472 41.98 -9.86 32.43
N THR A 473 40.67 -9.76 32.36
CA THR A 473 39.78 -10.82 31.90
C THR A 473 38.93 -10.31 30.77
N ALA A 474 39.26 -10.82 29.57
CA ALA A 474 38.45 -10.74 28.39
C ALA A 474 37.13 -11.52 28.60
N PRO A 475 36.00 -11.09 28.00
CA PRO A 475 34.76 -11.85 28.08
C PRO A 475 34.78 -13.07 27.19
N ARG A 476 34.68 -14.25 27.82
CA ARG A 476 34.44 -15.53 27.15
C ARG A 476 33.03 -15.59 26.60
N LEU A 477 32.91 -15.81 25.30
CA LEU A 477 31.73 -16.31 24.61
C LEU A 477 31.27 -17.65 25.23
N ARG A 478 30.04 -17.70 25.73
CA ARG A 478 29.36 -18.96 26.07
C ARG A 478 28.80 -19.60 24.78
N ARG A 479 29.30 -20.78 24.46
CA ARG A 479 28.67 -21.73 23.54
C ARG A 479 27.43 -22.35 24.18
N PRO A 480 26.36 -22.65 23.42
CA PRO A 480 25.26 -23.47 23.91
C PRO A 480 25.56 -24.96 23.75
N LEU A 481 25.04 -25.72 24.70
CA LEU A 481 25.15 -27.18 24.84
C LEU A 481 24.31 -27.90 23.77
N ARG A 482 24.88 -29.04 23.36
CA ARG A 482 24.32 -30.10 22.51
C ARG A 482 23.04 -30.72 23.09
N GLY A 483 22.12 -31.08 22.20
CA GLY A 483 21.03 -32.05 22.39
C GLY A 483 20.60 -32.64 21.06
N THR A 484 20.84 -33.87 20.88
CA THR A 484 20.80 -34.97 19.90
C THR A 484 19.46 -35.28 19.22
N PRO A 485 19.30 -36.32 18.33
CA PRO A 485 19.30 -36.13 16.87
C PRO A 485 18.09 -36.80 16.12
N LEU A 486 17.92 -36.42 14.82
CA LEU A 486 17.50 -37.20 13.64
C LEU A 486 16.01 -37.72 13.54
N PRO A 487 15.42 -37.89 12.33
CA PRO A 487 16.06 -38.54 11.16
C PRO A 487 15.86 -37.87 9.78
N GLN A 488 16.66 -38.37 8.86
CA GLN A 488 16.84 -38.17 7.44
C GLN A 488 15.55 -38.33 6.59
N GLY A 489 15.49 -37.54 5.50
CA GLY A 489 14.67 -37.80 4.32
C GLY A 489 15.26 -37.05 3.13
N SER A 490 15.88 -37.80 2.26
CA SER A 490 16.51 -37.42 1.00
C SER A 490 15.55 -36.81 0.01
N ASN A 491 15.93 -35.73 -0.74
CA ASN A 491 16.02 -35.82 -2.19
C ASN A 491 16.70 -34.56 -2.76
N ARG A 492 17.73 -34.86 -3.50
CA ARG A 492 18.45 -33.98 -4.43
C ARG A 492 17.51 -33.60 -5.60
N SER A 493 17.54 -32.37 -6.02
CA SER A 493 17.47 -31.98 -7.42
C SER A 493 18.15 -30.62 -7.60
N SER A 494 19.31 -30.70 -8.20
CA SER A 494 20.12 -29.62 -8.78
C SER A 494 19.43 -29.02 -9.99
N ILE A 495 19.27 -27.66 -10.05
CA ILE A 495 19.07 -26.96 -11.32
C ILE A 495 19.98 -25.72 -11.31
N THR A 496 20.95 -25.77 -12.23
CA THR A 496 21.86 -24.72 -12.68
C THR A 496 21.11 -23.64 -13.45
N PRO A 497 21.59 -22.38 -13.46
CA PRO A 497 21.01 -21.29 -14.27
C PRO A 497 21.60 -21.28 -15.70
N PRO A 498 20.85 -20.85 -16.72
CA PRO A 498 21.41 -20.62 -18.03
C PRO A 498 21.90 -19.17 -18.20
N SER A 499 23.06 -19.12 -18.83
CA SER A 499 23.84 -17.98 -19.28
C SER A 499 23.15 -17.10 -20.32
N ALA A 500 23.59 -15.83 -20.35
CA ALA A 500 23.33 -14.79 -21.30
C ALA A 500 23.58 -15.18 -22.77
N PHE A 501 22.73 -14.69 -23.67
CA PHE A 501 23.11 -14.43 -25.06
C PHE A 501 22.69 -13.03 -25.47
N ARG A 502 23.72 -12.27 -25.93
CA ARG A 502 23.61 -11.03 -26.71
C ARG A 502 23.19 -11.35 -28.14
N ARG A 503 22.21 -10.69 -28.65
CA ARG A 503 22.25 -9.86 -29.90
C ARG A 503 20.98 -9.11 -30.03
#